data_a9fbf68565ade7d67a6cc9c838566db1
#
_entry.id   a9fbf68565ade7d67a6cc9c838566db1
#
_cell.length_a   1.000
_cell.length_b   1.000
_cell.length_c   1.000
_cell.angle_alpha   90.00
_cell.angle_beta   90.00
_cell.angle_gamma   90.00
#
_symmetry.space_group_name_H-M   'P 1'
#
loop_
_entity.id
_entity.type
_entity.pdbx_description
1 polymer ?
#
loop_
_entity_poly.entity_id
_entity_poly.type
_entity_poly.pdbx_seq_one_letter_code
_entity_poly.pdbx_strand_id
1 'polypeptide(L)'
;DDIRERMVGRIDALEALADGRYRAVISYPLAAIGTELSQCLNLLFGNISLKQGMRIVDIRWPQALLDAFGGPRHGIAGLREICAAPRGPLLCSALKPMGMSAAELAERAYQFALGGVHIIKDDHGVADQPDAPFAERLARCQEAIARANAATGGRSLYFPNVTAGYAELPRRLEAARQAGCQGVLINPWVTGLDAMRWARDEFGLALMAHPALTGAYFGADHGIAPELLLGDLFRLAGADASIYPNTGGRFGFTVETCEAI
;
A
#
# COMPACT_ATOMS: atom_id res chain seq x y z
N ASP A 1 -28.64 26.69 13.04
CA ASP A 1 -27.36 26.48 13.73
C ASP A 1 -26.27 26.24 12.67
N ASP A 2 -25.53 27.28 12.38
CA ASP A 2 -24.51 27.32 11.32
C ASP A 2 -23.45 26.20 11.43
N ILE A 3 -23.01 25.84 12.64
CA ILE A 3 -22.05 24.74 12.87
C ILE A 3 -22.68 23.40 12.52
N ARG A 4 -23.93 23.16 12.86
CA ARG A 4 -24.62 21.92 12.58
C ARG A 4 -24.75 21.67 11.07
N GLU A 5 -25.12 22.71 10.34
CA GLU A 5 -25.30 22.60 8.88
C GLU A 5 -23.98 22.43 8.14
N ARG A 6 -22.91 23.02 8.65
CA ARG A 6 -21.58 23.02 8.00
C ARG A 6 -20.68 21.85 8.37
N MET A 7 -20.89 21.20 9.52
CA MET A 7 -19.92 20.22 10.06
C MET A 7 -20.52 18.86 10.34
N VAL A 8 -21.82 18.76 10.65
CA VAL A 8 -22.43 17.50 11.06
C VAL A 8 -22.83 16.68 9.84
N GLY A 9 -22.52 15.37 9.85
CA GLY A 9 -22.99 14.43 8.84
C GLY A 9 -24.51 14.33 8.81
N ARG A 10 -25.07 14.17 7.62
CA ARG A 10 -26.50 14.03 7.38
C ARG A 10 -26.80 12.60 6.93
N ILE A 11 -27.81 11.97 7.54
CA ILE A 11 -28.34 10.69 7.07
C ILE A 11 -29.23 10.96 5.85
N ASP A 12 -28.77 10.55 4.67
CA ASP A 12 -29.49 10.71 3.40
C ASP A 12 -30.45 9.53 3.15
N ALA A 13 -30.09 8.33 3.63
CA ALA A 13 -30.93 7.16 3.56
C ALA A 13 -30.67 6.20 4.73
N LEU A 14 -31.71 5.51 5.18
CA LEU A 14 -31.63 4.44 6.17
C LEU A 14 -32.58 3.32 5.73
N GLU A 15 -32.04 2.13 5.49
CA GLU A 15 -32.75 0.96 4.99
C GLU A 15 -32.53 -0.22 5.94
N ALA A 16 -33.64 -0.89 6.34
CA ALA A 16 -33.55 -2.14 7.08
C ALA A 16 -33.26 -3.30 6.11
N LEU A 17 -32.28 -4.14 6.46
CA LEU A 17 -31.91 -5.32 5.70
C LEU A 17 -32.62 -6.56 6.25
N ALA A 18 -32.75 -7.59 5.40
CA ALA A 18 -33.49 -8.83 5.73
C ALA A 18 -32.88 -9.63 6.91
N ASP A 19 -31.57 -9.39 7.21
CA ASP A 19 -30.82 -10.03 8.29
C ASP A 19 -30.86 -9.25 9.61
N GLY A 20 -31.70 -8.22 9.72
CA GLY A 20 -31.86 -7.38 10.91
C GLY A 20 -30.82 -6.27 11.04
N ARG A 21 -29.90 -6.12 10.09
CA ARG A 21 -28.97 -5.00 9.99
C ARG A 21 -29.61 -3.80 9.30
N TYR A 22 -28.89 -2.69 9.29
CA TYR A 22 -29.29 -1.47 8.59
C TYR A 22 -28.18 -1.03 7.65
N ARG A 23 -28.58 -0.53 6.49
CA ARG A 23 -27.70 0.25 5.61
C ARG A 23 -28.02 1.74 5.80
N ALA A 24 -27.04 2.53 6.15
CA ALA A 24 -27.15 3.98 6.23
C ALA A 24 -26.25 4.63 5.17
N VAL A 25 -26.78 5.64 4.47
CA VAL A 25 -25.99 6.53 3.63
C VAL A 25 -25.86 7.86 4.37
N ILE A 26 -24.64 8.26 4.62
CA ILE A 26 -24.32 9.47 5.38
C ILE A 26 -23.43 10.38 4.52
N SER A 27 -23.86 11.61 4.29
CA SER A 27 -23.08 12.63 3.62
C SER A 27 -22.40 13.55 4.64
N TYR A 28 -21.16 13.93 4.34
CA TYR A 28 -20.39 14.89 5.16
C TYR A 28 -20.00 16.10 4.33
N PRO A 29 -20.08 17.31 4.91
CA PRO A 29 -19.55 18.51 4.26
C PRO A 29 -18.03 18.41 4.07
N LEU A 30 -17.52 18.81 2.91
CA LEU A 30 -16.07 18.79 2.63
C LEU A 30 -15.28 19.67 3.61
N ALA A 31 -15.90 20.73 4.14
CA ALA A 31 -15.29 21.58 5.16
C ALA A 31 -14.88 20.84 6.44
N ALA A 32 -15.53 19.70 6.76
CA ALA A 32 -15.19 18.88 7.92
C ALA A 32 -13.95 18.00 7.68
N ILE A 33 -13.57 17.77 6.42
CA ILE A 33 -12.44 16.93 6.03
C ILE A 33 -11.22 17.78 5.69
N GLY A 34 -11.41 18.89 5.00
CA GLY A 34 -10.33 19.66 4.38
C GLY A 34 -9.65 18.87 3.26
N THR A 35 -8.33 18.90 3.23
CA THR A 35 -7.50 18.21 2.22
C THR A 35 -6.53 17.17 2.83
N GLU A 36 -6.79 16.73 4.05
CA GLU A 36 -5.95 15.81 4.79
C GLU A 36 -6.56 14.40 4.82
N LEU A 37 -5.83 13.41 4.33
CA LEU A 37 -6.28 12.01 4.30
C LEU A 37 -6.45 11.45 5.72
N SER A 38 -5.57 11.80 6.66
CA SER A 38 -5.67 11.44 8.07
C SER A 38 -6.95 11.99 8.72
N GLN A 39 -7.32 13.26 8.44
CA GLN A 39 -8.55 13.85 8.94
C GLN A 39 -9.79 13.21 8.29
N CYS A 40 -9.71 12.85 7.02
CA CYS A 40 -10.78 12.10 6.35
C CYS A 40 -11.06 10.78 7.06
N LEU A 41 -10.03 10.00 7.35
CA LEU A 41 -10.15 8.73 8.08
C LEU A 41 -10.67 8.93 9.51
N ASN A 42 -10.18 9.95 10.20
CA ASN A 42 -10.65 10.30 11.55
C ASN A 42 -12.15 10.66 11.56
N LEU A 43 -12.63 11.39 10.56
CA LEU A 43 -14.05 11.70 10.41
C LEU A 43 -14.87 10.44 10.12
N LEU A 44 -14.43 9.61 9.18
CA LEU A 44 -15.17 8.44 8.70
C LEU A 44 -15.19 7.31 9.72
N PHE A 45 -14.06 7.00 10.36
CA PHE A 45 -13.93 5.84 11.23
C PHE A 45 -13.08 6.11 12.50
N GLY A 46 -12.92 7.34 12.94
CA GLY A 46 -12.22 7.69 14.18
C GLY A 46 -12.95 7.14 15.42
N ASN A 47 -13.73 7.93 16.08
CA ASN A 47 -14.48 7.52 17.29
C ASN A 47 -15.48 6.37 17.03
N ILE A 48 -16.08 6.31 15.85
CA ILE A 48 -17.03 5.24 15.52
C ILE A 48 -16.37 3.86 15.50
N SER A 49 -15.06 3.77 15.32
CA SER A 49 -14.28 2.53 15.39
C SER A 49 -14.34 1.85 16.77
N LEU A 50 -14.71 2.58 17.81
CA LEU A 50 -14.89 2.02 19.16
C LEU A 50 -16.25 1.35 19.34
N LYS A 51 -17.19 1.55 18.41
CA LYS A 51 -18.55 1.02 18.48
C LYS A 51 -18.68 -0.23 17.64
N GLN A 52 -18.97 -1.36 18.27
CA GLN A 52 -19.19 -2.64 17.60
C GLN A 52 -20.37 -2.61 16.62
N GLY A 53 -20.37 -3.46 15.61
CA GLY A 53 -21.43 -3.58 14.64
C GLY A 53 -21.51 -2.44 13.61
N MET A 54 -20.45 -1.65 13.50
CA MET A 54 -20.35 -0.57 12.52
C MET A 54 -19.31 -0.93 11.45
N ARG A 55 -19.74 -0.95 10.18
CA ARG A 55 -18.88 -1.26 9.04
C ARG A 55 -19.09 -0.25 7.92
N ILE A 56 -18.01 0.33 7.43
CA ILE A 56 -18.00 1.14 6.20
C ILE A 56 -17.85 0.18 5.03
N VAL A 57 -18.80 0.19 4.11
CA VAL A 57 -18.83 -0.74 2.97
C VAL A 57 -18.61 -0.05 1.62
N ASP A 58 -18.81 1.26 1.56
CA ASP A 58 -18.64 2.07 0.35
C ASP A 58 -18.38 3.53 0.71
N ILE A 59 -17.59 4.23 -0.10
CA ILE A 59 -17.33 5.67 -0.01
C ILE A 59 -17.42 6.26 -1.42
N ARG A 60 -18.27 7.26 -1.59
CA ARG A 60 -18.31 8.05 -2.82
C ARG A 60 -17.35 9.22 -2.68
N TRP A 61 -16.21 9.11 -3.30
CA TRP A 61 -15.17 10.12 -3.26
C TRP A 61 -15.52 11.31 -4.17
N PRO A 62 -15.71 12.52 -3.65
CA PRO A 62 -15.91 13.71 -4.48
C PRO A 62 -14.59 14.08 -5.19
N GLN A 63 -14.70 14.61 -6.41
CA GLN A 63 -13.54 14.95 -7.25
C GLN A 63 -12.53 15.84 -6.52
N ALA A 64 -13.02 16.80 -5.73
CA ALA A 64 -12.17 17.71 -4.96
C ALA A 64 -11.24 16.99 -3.97
N LEU A 65 -11.66 15.85 -3.37
CA LEU A 65 -10.78 15.04 -2.51
C LEU A 65 -9.83 14.18 -3.35
N LEU A 66 -10.29 13.63 -4.48
CA LEU A 66 -9.42 12.89 -5.40
C LEU A 66 -8.28 13.77 -5.91
N ASP A 67 -8.59 14.99 -6.29
CA ASP A 67 -7.60 15.97 -6.75
C ASP A 67 -6.63 16.37 -5.61
N ALA A 68 -7.14 16.58 -4.39
CA ALA A 68 -6.33 16.95 -3.24
C ALA A 68 -5.40 15.80 -2.78
N PHE A 69 -5.84 14.55 -2.86
CA PHE A 69 -5.04 13.40 -2.46
C PHE A 69 -4.06 12.98 -3.56
N GLY A 70 -4.39 13.16 -4.83
CA GLY A 70 -3.51 12.99 -5.99
C GLY A 70 -3.33 11.57 -6.49
N GLY A 71 -3.59 10.54 -5.68
CA GLY A 71 -3.47 9.13 -6.07
C GLY A 71 -2.03 8.65 -6.38
N PRO A 72 -1.87 7.55 -7.13
CA PRO A 72 -0.57 6.99 -7.51
C PRO A 72 0.24 7.96 -8.38
N ARG A 73 1.57 7.93 -8.23
CA ARG A 73 2.46 8.75 -9.08
C ARG A 73 2.70 8.11 -10.44
N HIS A 74 2.93 6.81 -10.48
CA HIS A 74 3.24 6.04 -11.69
C HIS A 74 2.03 5.28 -12.21
N GLY A 75 1.25 4.70 -11.31
CA GLY A 75 0.11 3.86 -11.64
C GLY A 75 0.50 2.66 -12.52
N ILE A 76 -0.48 2.02 -13.15
CA ILE A 76 -0.26 0.84 -13.99
C ILE A 76 0.67 1.16 -15.18
N ALA A 77 0.46 2.29 -15.84
CA ALA A 77 1.24 2.67 -17.02
C ALA A 77 2.72 2.88 -16.67
N GLY A 78 3.01 3.66 -15.61
CA GLY A 78 4.38 3.90 -15.17
C GLY A 78 5.07 2.64 -14.62
N LEU A 79 4.37 1.77 -13.88
CA LEU A 79 4.93 0.48 -13.48
C LEU A 79 5.31 -0.39 -14.67
N ARG A 80 4.50 -0.43 -15.72
CA ARG A 80 4.81 -1.15 -16.95
C ARG A 80 6.01 -0.56 -17.69
N GLU A 81 6.13 0.74 -17.70
CA GLU A 81 7.25 1.45 -18.31
C GLU A 81 8.56 1.14 -17.60
N ILE A 82 8.61 1.29 -16.26
CA ILE A 82 9.85 1.01 -15.50
C ILE A 82 10.24 -0.46 -15.54
N CYS A 83 9.29 -1.39 -15.64
CA CYS A 83 9.54 -2.82 -15.82
C CYS A 83 9.83 -3.22 -17.28
N ALA A 84 9.71 -2.31 -18.24
CA ALA A 84 9.78 -2.59 -19.69
C ALA A 84 8.87 -3.76 -20.14
N ALA A 85 7.69 -3.88 -19.51
CA ALA A 85 6.72 -4.96 -19.75
C ALA A 85 5.36 -4.39 -20.15
N PRO A 86 5.17 -3.97 -21.42
CA PRO A 86 3.96 -3.27 -21.87
C PRO A 86 2.70 -4.15 -21.88
N ARG A 87 2.86 -5.46 -21.88
CA ARG A 87 1.76 -6.44 -21.97
C ARG A 87 1.96 -7.59 -20.99
N GLY A 88 0.88 -8.31 -20.71
CA GLY A 88 0.89 -9.47 -19.81
C GLY A 88 0.96 -9.11 -18.32
N PRO A 89 0.98 -10.09 -17.43
CA PRO A 89 1.14 -9.90 -15.99
C PRO A 89 2.58 -9.49 -15.66
N LEU A 90 2.75 -8.62 -14.67
CA LEU A 90 4.04 -8.38 -14.03
C LEU A 90 4.27 -9.46 -12.98
N LEU A 91 5.41 -10.15 -13.04
CA LEU A 91 5.82 -11.10 -12.03
C LEU A 91 6.49 -10.36 -10.87
N CYS A 92 6.00 -10.61 -9.64
CA CYS A 92 6.60 -10.07 -8.43
C CYS A 92 6.91 -11.19 -7.44
N SER A 93 8.10 -11.20 -6.86
CA SER A 93 8.51 -12.18 -5.85
C SER A 93 9.16 -11.53 -4.64
N ALA A 94 9.05 -12.19 -3.48
CA ALA A 94 9.62 -11.69 -2.23
C ALA A 94 10.89 -12.43 -1.84
N LEU A 95 11.88 -11.69 -1.36
CA LEU A 95 13.10 -12.22 -0.75
C LEU A 95 12.79 -12.68 0.67
N LYS A 96 12.88 -13.97 0.96
CA LYS A 96 12.60 -14.62 2.24
C LYS A 96 13.24 -16.00 2.33
N PRO A 97 13.34 -16.63 3.51
CA PRO A 97 12.79 -16.18 4.80
C PRO A 97 13.62 -15.08 5.46
N MET A 98 13.06 -14.45 6.49
CA MET A 98 13.81 -13.65 7.47
C MET A 98 14.85 -14.54 8.17
N GLY A 99 16.00 -13.99 8.55
CA GLY A 99 17.12 -14.74 9.13
C GLY A 99 18.20 -15.15 8.12
N MET A 100 17.96 -14.91 6.83
CA MET A 100 19.02 -14.99 5.81
C MET A 100 19.93 -13.75 5.90
N SER A 101 21.22 -13.94 5.66
CA SER A 101 22.19 -12.87 5.54
C SER A 101 21.93 -12.00 4.31
N ALA A 102 22.46 -10.78 4.31
CA ALA A 102 22.36 -9.88 3.14
C ALA A 102 22.96 -10.53 1.87
N ALA A 103 24.02 -11.35 2.00
CA ALA A 103 24.62 -12.05 0.89
C ALA A 103 23.71 -13.17 0.32
N GLU A 104 23.05 -13.95 1.18
CA GLU A 104 22.12 -15.00 0.75
C GLU A 104 20.86 -14.40 0.09
N LEU A 105 20.36 -13.27 0.61
CA LEU A 105 19.24 -12.54 0.00
C LEU A 105 19.63 -12.00 -1.38
N ALA A 106 20.85 -11.47 -1.53
CA ALA A 106 21.37 -10.98 -2.81
C ALA A 106 21.53 -12.11 -3.85
N GLU A 107 22.05 -13.29 -3.44
CA GLU A 107 22.11 -14.44 -4.33
C GLU A 107 20.71 -14.88 -4.79
N ARG A 108 19.74 -14.91 -3.89
CA ARG A 108 18.35 -15.21 -4.24
C ARG A 108 17.75 -14.16 -5.19
N ALA A 109 18.05 -12.89 -4.98
CA ALA A 109 17.65 -11.79 -5.86
C ALA A 109 18.25 -11.97 -7.27
N TYR A 110 19.52 -12.36 -7.35
CA TYR A 110 20.20 -12.69 -8.60
C TYR A 110 19.48 -13.82 -9.37
N GLN A 111 19.16 -14.91 -8.68
CA GLN A 111 18.46 -16.06 -9.29
C GLN A 111 17.06 -15.70 -9.78
N PHE A 112 16.30 -14.90 -9.01
CA PHE A 112 15.00 -14.40 -9.44
C PHE A 112 15.11 -13.51 -10.69
N ALA A 113 16.11 -12.64 -10.74
CA ALA A 113 16.35 -11.76 -11.88
C ALA A 113 16.77 -12.56 -13.13
N LEU A 114 17.63 -13.59 -12.99
CA LEU A 114 17.95 -14.52 -14.07
C LEU A 114 16.70 -15.23 -14.60
N GLY A 115 15.75 -15.56 -13.73
CA GLY A 115 14.46 -16.18 -14.07
C GLY A 115 13.44 -15.21 -14.68
N GLY A 116 13.77 -13.92 -14.86
CA GLY A 116 12.90 -12.94 -15.50
C GLY A 116 11.79 -12.40 -14.61
N VAL A 117 11.93 -12.45 -13.28
CA VAL A 117 10.99 -11.79 -12.34
C VAL A 117 11.11 -10.29 -12.50
N HIS A 118 10.01 -9.60 -12.78
CA HIS A 118 10.03 -8.15 -13.04
C HIS A 118 10.33 -7.34 -11.79
N ILE A 119 9.67 -7.64 -10.68
CA ILE A 119 9.85 -6.93 -9.40
C ILE A 119 10.26 -7.93 -8.31
N ILE A 120 11.44 -7.74 -7.78
CA ILE A 120 11.98 -8.50 -6.67
C ILE A 120 11.95 -7.58 -5.44
N LYS A 121 11.13 -7.93 -4.46
CA LYS A 121 10.97 -7.10 -3.27
C LYS A 121 11.45 -7.82 -2.02
N ASP A 122 11.79 -7.06 -0.99
CA ASP A 122 11.94 -7.64 0.34
C ASP A 122 10.63 -8.26 0.84
N ASP A 123 10.71 -9.25 1.71
CA ASP A 123 9.56 -9.61 2.53
C ASP A 123 9.23 -8.45 3.48
N HIS A 124 7.95 -8.29 3.83
CA HIS A 124 7.51 -7.22 4.73
C HIS A 124 8.14 -7.31 6.13
N GLY A 125 8.55 -8.50 6.54
CA GLY A 125 9.24 -8.73 7.81
C GLY A 125 10.74 -8.44 7.77
N VAL A 126 11.34 -8.31 6.58
CA VAL A 126 12.77 -7.98 6.43
C VAL A 126 12.92 -6.46 6.42
N ALA A 127 13.37 -5.88 7.53
CA ALA A 127 13.52 -4.44 7.71
C ALA A 127 15.00 -4.05 7.91
N ASP A 128 15.50 -4.13 9.14
CA ASP A 128 16.88 -3.77 9.51
C ASP A 128 17.39 -4.68 10.64
N GLN A 129 17.35 -5.97 10.38
CA GLN A 129 17.81 -6.97 11.34
C GLN A 129 19.33 -7.15 11.28
N PRO A 130 19.96 -7.61 12.39
CA PRO A 130 21.41 -7.84 12.44
C PRO A 130 21.95 -8.76 11.34
N ASP A 131 21.18 -9.78 10.95
CA ASP A 131 21.56 -10.74 9.90
C ASP A 131 21.59 -10.12 8.50
N ALA A 132 20.74 -9.11 8.27
CA ALA A 132 20.62 -8.40 6.99
C ALA A 132 20.36 -6.91 7.21
N PRO A 133 21.34 -6.12 7.67
CA PRO A 133 21.20 -4.68 7.86
C PRO A 133 20.71 -4.02 6.58
N PHE A 134 19.81 -3.02 6.71
CA PHE A 134 19.15 -2.40 5.56
C PHE A 134 20.13 -1.92 4.50
N ALA A 135 21.15 -1.16 4.91
CA ALA A 135 22.12 -0.56 3.97
C ALA A 135 22.95 -1.63 3.22
N GLU A 136 23.39 -2.68 3.91
CA GLU A 136 24.14 -3.77 3.30
C GLU A 136 23.26 -4.57 2.33
N ARG A 137 22.06 -4.94 2.75
CA ARG A 137 21.11 -5.68 1.91
C ARG A 137 20.74 -4.87 0.67
N LEU A 138 20.44 -3.59 0.83
CA LEU A 138 20.12 -2.69 -0.28
C LEU A 138 21.23 -2.72 -1.34
N ALA A 139 22.48 -2.48 -0.94
CA ALA A 139 23.61 -2.44 -1.86
C ALA A 139 23.83 -3.78 -2.57
N ARG A 140 23.84 -4.89 -1.81
CA ARG A 140 24.10 -6.24 -2.34
C ARG A 140 22.98 -6.73 -3.28
N CYS A 141 21.71 -6.52 -2.92
CA CYS A 141 20.59 -6.94 -3.76
C CYS A 141 20.51 -6.12 -5.05
N GLN A 142 20.73 -4.81 -4.96
CA GLN A 142 20.73 -3.95 -6.15
C GLN A 142 21.87 -4.31 -7.12
N GLU A 143 23.07 -4.55 -6.61
CA GLU A 143 24.21 -5.04 -7.41
C GLU A 143 23.93 -6.41 -8.05
N ALA A 144 23.39 -7.34 -7.28
CA ALA A 144 23.07 -8.68 -7.77
C ALA A 144 22.07 -8.64 -8.93
N ILE A 145 21.00 -7.84 -8.80
CA ILE A 145 20.00 -7.66 -9.85
C ILE A 145 20.60 -6.96 -11.07
N ALA A 146 21.44 -5.96 -10.89
CA ALA A 146 22.12 -5.29 -11.99
C ALA A 146 23.02 -6.26 -12.79
N ARG A 147 23.77 -7.15 -12.11
CA ARG A 147 24.56 -8.20 -12.75
C ARG A 147 23.70 -9.19 -13.55
N ALA A 148 22.57 -9.63 -12.98
CA ALA A 148 21.65 -10.53 -13.67
C ALA A 148 21.04 -9.86 -14.92
N ASN A 149 20.62 -8.62 -14.82
CA ASN A 149 20.12 -7.83 -15.95
C ASN A 149 21.17 -7.68 -17.05
N ALA A 150 22.43 -7.41 -16.69
CA ALA A 150 23.53 -7.33 -17.65
C ALA A 150 23.78 -8.67 -18.36
N ALA A 151 23.67 -9.80 -17.64
CA ALA A 151 23.88 -11.13 -18.19
C ALA A 151 22.75 -11.59 -19.12
N THR A 152 21.50 -11.16 -18.88
CA THR A 152 20.30 -11.62 -19.60
C THR A 152 19.75 -10.62 -20.61
N GLY A 153 20.17 -9.36 -20.55
CA GLY A 153 19.50 -8.25 -21.23
C GLY A 153 18.14 -7.91 -20.60
N GLY A 154 17.82 -8.44 -19.40
CA GLY A 154 16.60 -8.25 -18.67
C GLY A 154 16.50 -6.89 -17.97
N ARG A 155 15.34 -6.64 -17.32
CA ARG A 155 15.09 -5.40 -16.57
C ARG A 155 14.32 -5.68 -15.27
N SER A 156 14.86 -6.60 -14.46
CA SER A 156 14.36 -6.85 -13.12
C SER A 156 14.67 -5.67 -12.22
N LEU A 157 13.73 -5.35 -11.31
CA LEU A 157 13.82 -4.22 -10.37
C LEU A 157 13.86 -4.72 -8.93
N TYR A 158 14.61 -4.05 -8.08
CA TYR A 158 14.59 -4.29 -6.63
C TYR A 158 13.72 -3.26 -5.92
N PHE A 159 12.79 -3.73 -5.09
CA PHE A 159 11.94 -2.92 -4.23
C PHE A 159 12.26 -3.23 -2.76
N PRO A 160 13.22 -2.50 -2.14
CA PRO A 160 13.56 -2.69 -0.73
C PRO A 160 12.41 -2.30 0.18
N ASN A 161 12.28 -2.98 1.33
CA ASN A 161 11.32 -2.61 2.36
C ASN A 161 11.82 -1.43 3.19
N VAL A 162 11.24 -0.26 2.96
CA VAL A 162 11.60 0.98 3.66
C VAL A 162 10.79 1.22 4.94
N THR A 163 9.86 0.32 5.28
CA THR A 163 9.03 0.44 6.49
C THR A 163 9.89 0.66 7.72
N ALA A 164 9.70 1.80 8.38
CA ALA A 164 10.49 2.21 9.53
C ALA A 164 9.73 3.27 10.34
N GLY A 165 10.23 3.58 11.53
CA GLY A 165 9.76 4.74 12.29
C GLY A 165 10.10 6.07 11.61
N TYR A 166 9.47 7.13 12.10
CA TYR A 166 9.52 8.48 11.51
C TYR A 166 10.94 8.98 11.19
N ALA A 167 11.91 8.75 12.05
CA ALA A 167 13.29 9.25 11.85
C ALA A 167 14.05 8.46 10.78
N GLU A 168 13.74 7.18 10.58
CA GLU A 168 14.48 6.28 9.69
C GLU A 168 13.84 6.15 8.30
N LEU A 169 12.53 6.33 8.18
CA LEU A 169 11.83 6.22 6.90
C LEU A 169 12.43 7.14 5.83
N PRO A 170 12.69 8.46 6.09
CA PRO A 170 13.33 9.34 5.12
C PRO A 170 14.72 8.87 4.69
N ARG A 171 15.51 8.36 5.64
CA ARG A 171 16.87 7.88 5.37
C ARG A 171 16.87 6.65 4.45
N ARG A 172 15.93 5.71 4.68
CA ARG A 172 15.79 4.52 3.86
C ARG A 172 15.28 4.84 2.46
N LEU A 173 14.33 5.76 2.33
CA LEU A 173 13.84 6.25 1.05
C LEU A 173 14.95 6.90 0.24
N GLU A 174 15.72 7.79 0.88
CA GLU A 174 16.86 8.45 0.23
C GLU A 174 17.95 7.45 -0.16
N ALA A 175 18.29 6.50 0.71
CA ALA A 175 19.25 5.45 0.37
C ALA A 175 18.79 4.59 -0.81
N ALA A 176 17.51 4.21 -0.86
CA ALA A 176 16.95 3.46 -1.98
C ALA A 176 17.03 4.27 -3.29
N ARG A 177 16.70 5.56 -3.25
CA ARG A 177 16.82 6.47 -4.40
C ARG A 177 18.26 6.59 -4.88
N GLN A 178 19.21 6.79 -3.96
CA GLN A 178 20.65 6.89 -4.28
C GLN A 178 21.23 5.58 -4.83
N ALA A 179 20.74 4.42 -4.37
CA ALA A 179 21.11 3.12 -4.91
C ALA A 179 20.51 2.84 -6.30
N GLY A 180 19.69 3.74 -6.85
CA GLY A 180 19.08 3.59 -8.17
C GLY A 180 17.84 2.70 -8.20
N CYS A 181 17.23 2.39 -7.04
CA CYS A 181 15.95 1.70 -7.01
C CYS A 181 14.87 2.55 -7.70
N GLN A 182 14.00 1.90 -8.46
CA GLN A 182 12.86 2.54 -9.13
C GLN A 182 11.58 2.51 -8.30
N GLY A 183 11.57 1.72 -7.22
CA GLY A 183 10.44 1.63 -6.31
C GLY A 183 10.82 0.99 -4.98
N VAL A 184 9.89 1.00 -4.05
CA VAL A 184 10.06 0.51 -2.68
C VAL A 184 8.81 -0.22 -2.19
N LEU A 185 8.99 -1.10 -1.21
CA LEU A 185 7.91 -1.69 -0.42
C LEU A 185 7.71 -0.86 0.85
N ILE A 186 6.46 -0.55 1.18
CA ILE A 186 6.08 0.15 2.41
C ILE A 186 4.82 -0.47 3.02
N ASN A 187 4.72 -0.49 4.35
CA ASN A 187 3.53 -0.94 5.09
C ASN A 187 2.75 0.28 5.59
N PRO A 188 1.74 0.78 4.87
CA PRO A 188 1.13 2.08 5.19
C PRO A 188 0.38 2.09 6.52
N TRP A 189 -0.18 0.97 6.97
CA TRP A 189 -0.84 0.88 8.27
C TRP A 189 0.13 0.81 9.46
N VAL A 190 1.41 0.55 9.19
CA VAL A 190 2.48 0.59 10.20
C VAL A 190 3.18 1.94 10.25
N THR A 191 3.42 2.56 9.09
CA THR A 191 4.11 3.86 8.97
C THR A 191 3.17 5.06 9.02
N GLY A 192 1.90 4.87 8.69
CA GLY A 192 0.91 5.91 8.43
C GLY A 192 0.67 6.12 6.93
N LEU A 193 -0.61 6.30 6.54
CA LEU A 193 -0.99 6.56 5.14
C LEU A 193 -0.40 7.89 4.63
N ASP A 194 -0.39 8.92 5.47
CA ASP A 194 0.21 10.22 5.11
C ASP A 194 1.74 10.13 4.97
N ALA A 195 2.42 9.23 5.70
CA ALA A 195 3.84 8.99 5.50
C ALA A 195 4.13 8.37 4.12
N MET A 196 3.26 7.46 3.65
CA MET A 196 3.36 6.92 2.29
C MET A 196 3.07 8.00 1.24
N ARG A 197 2.06 8.84 1.46
CA ARG A 197 1.72 9.96 0.58
C ARG A 197 2.89 10.96 0.46
N TRP A 198 3.49 11.32 1.58
CA TRP A 198 4.70 12.13 1.61
C TRP A 198 5.86 11.48 0.83
N ALA A 199 6.07 10.17 1.00
CA ALA A 199 7.11 9.45 0.25
C ALA A 199 6.88 9.50 -1.27
N ARG A 200 5.63 9.41 -1.75
CA ARG A 200 5.25 9.59 -3.15
C ARG A 200 5.66 10.97 -3.68
N ASP A 201 5.37 12.02 -2.90
CA ASP A 201 5.58 13.40 -3.33
C ASP A 201 7.06 13.75 -3.39
N GLU A 202 7.84 13.34 -2.38
CA GLU A 202 9.24 13.77 -2.22
C GLU A 202 10.27 12.93 -2.97
N PHE A 203 10.05 11.62 -3.12
CA PHE A 203 11.10 10.73 -3.62
C PHE A 203 10.91 10.26 -5.06
N GLY A 204 9.71 10.32 -5.60
CA GLY A 204 9.43 9.93 -6.97
C GLY A 204 9.58 8.43 -7.27
N LEU A 205 9.72 7.60 -6.25
CA LEU A 205 9.81 6.15 -6.35
C LEU A 205 8.42 5.55 -6.51
N ALA A 206 8.33 4.44 -7.25
CA ALA A 206 7.09 3.65 -7.28
C ALA A 206 6.84 3.03 -5.89
N LEU A 207 5.61 3.14 -5.39
CA LEU A 207 5.24 2.68 -4.07
C LEU A 207 4.41 1.40 -4.15
N MET A 208 4.95 0.31 -3.58
CA MET A 208 4.22 -0.94 -3.40
C MET A 208 3.73 -1.04 -1.96
N ALA A 209 2.42 -0.96 -1.75
CA ALA A 209 1.80 -1.03 -0.43
C ALA A 209 1.62 -2.48 0.02
N HIS A 210 2.04 -2.81 1.25
CA HIS A 210 1.85 -4.12 1.87
C HIS A 210 0.72 -4.09 2.90
N PRO A 211 -0.16 -5.12 2.97
CA PRO A 211 -1.36 -5.13 3.82
C PRO A 211 -1.08 -5.47 5.30
N ALA A 212 0.15 -5.43 5.77
CA ALA A 212 0.44 -5.72 7.18
C ALA A 212 -0.39 -4.79 8.08
N LEU A 213 -0.93 -5.34 9.16
CA LEU A 213 -1.82 -4.70 10.13
C LEU A 213 -3.25 -4.40 9.61
N THR A 214 -3.53 -4.49 8.30
CA THR A 214 -4.86 -4.20 7.74
C THR A 214 -5.96 -5.02 8.41
N GLY A 215 -5.68 -6.27 8.78
CA GLY A 215 -6.63 -7.15 9.44
C GLY A 215 -7.19 -6.64 10.78
N ALA A 216 -6.54 -5.66 11.40
CA ALA A 216 -7.05 -4.99 12.60
C ALA A 216 -8.22 -4.03 12.31
N TYR A 217 -8.42 -3.65 11.04
CA TYR A 217 -9.40 -2.64 10.62
C TYR A 217 -10.64 -3.23 9.95
N PHE A 218 -10.70 -4.54 9.72
CA PHE A 218 -11.90 -5.16 9.14
C PHE A 218 -12.25 -6.49 9.83
N GLY A 219 -13.54 -6.74 9.92
CA GLY A 219 -14.15 -7.99 10.39
C GLY A 219 -15.45 -8.23 9.66
N ALA A 220 -16.17 -9.30 10.00
CA ALA A 220 -17.44 -9.63 9.37
C ALA A 220 -18.47 -8.50 9.51
N ASP A 221 -18.59 -7.96 10.73
CA ASP A 221 -19.63 -6.99 11.08
C ASP A 221 -19.07 -5.65 11.58
N HIS A 222 -17.76 -5.43 11.45
CA HIS A 222 -17.11 -4.24 12.00
C HIS A 222 -15.94 -3.81 11.12
N GLY A 223 -15.66 -2.50 11.13
CA GLY A 223 -14.46 -1.95 10.50
C GLY A 223 -14.74 -1.28 9.15
N ILE A 224 -13.78 -1.39 8.26
CA ILE A 224 -13.82 -0.85 6.90
C ILE A 224 -13.65 -2.02 5.93
N ALA A 225 -14.43 -2.05 4.87
CA ALA A 225 -14.35 -3.13 3.88
C ALA A 225 -12.93 -3.25 3.27
N PRO A 226 -12.46 -4.48 3.00
CA PRO A 226 -11.13 -4.70 2.41
C PRO A 226 -10.89 -3.94 1.10
N GLU A 227 -11.93 -3.80 0.28
CA GLU A 227 -11.91 -3.09 -0.99
C GLU A 227 -11.53 -1.61 -0.80
N LEU A 228 -12.07 -0.99 0.25
CA LEU A 228 -11.71 0.39 0.60
C LEU A 228 -10.32 0.49 1.21
N LEU A 229 -9.95 -0.45 2.10
CA LEU A 229 -8.66 -0.42 2.80
C LEU A 229 -7.46 -0.67 1.88
N LEU A 230 -7.57 -1.68 1.02
CA LEU A 230 -6.48 -2.18 0.17
C LEU A 230 -6.55 -1.63 -1.25
N GLY A 231 -7.74 -1.22 -1.68
CA GLY A 231 -7.99 -0.57 -2.95
C GLY A 231 -7.91 0.95 -2.82
N ASP A 232 -8.99 1.58 -2.37
CA ASP A 232 -9.14 3.04 -2.41
C ASP A 232 -8.11 3.77 -1.55
N LEU A 233 -8.03 3.43 -0.25
CA LEU A 233 -7.16 4.16 0.67
C LEU A 233 -5.68 4.02 0.31
N PHE A 234 -5.24 2.85 -0.16
CA PHE A 234 -3.86 2.70 -0.63
C PHE A 234 -3.58 3.52 -1.88
N ARG A 235 -4.52 3.55 -2.84
CA ARG A 235 -4.39 4.39 -4.04
C ARG A 235 -4.41 5.88 -3.69
N LEU A 236 -5.34 6.33 -2.85
CA LEU A 236 -5.39 7.72 -2.40
C LEU A 236 -4.13 8.15 -1.66
N ALA A 237 -3.52 7.23 -0.91
CA ALA A 237 -2.23 7.46 -0.27
C ALA A 237 -1.02 7.31 -1.21
N GLY A 238 -1.23 7.02 -2.50
CA GLY A 238 -0.19 7.04 -3.52
C GLY A 238 0.42 5.69 -3.89
N ALA A 239 -0.20 4.56 -3.52
CA ALA A 239 0.28 3.25 -3.92
C ALA A 239 0.14 3.03 -5.44
N ASP A 240 1.24 2.74 -6.12
CA ASP A 240 1.27 2.32 -7.52
C ASP A 240 0.91 0.83 -7.66
N ALA A 241 1.18 0.04 -6.62
CA ALA A 241 0.78 -1.35 -6.50
C ALA A 241 0.29 -1.64 -5.09
N SER A 242 -0.79 -2.41 -4.97
CA SER A 242 -1.33 -2.90 -3.70
C SER A 242 -1.15 -4.41 -3.62
N ILE A 243 -0.59 -4.89 -2.51
CA ILE A 243 -0.53 -6.31 -2.19
C ILE A 243 -1.74 -6.66 -1.34
N TYR A 244 -2.45 -7.73 -1.70
CA TYR A 244 -3.57 -8.26 -0.93
C TYR A 244 -3.64 -9.79 -1.03
N PRO A 245 -4.33 -10.46 -0.09
CA PRO A 245 -4.51 -11.91 -0.14
C PRO A 245 -5.29 -12.33 -1.38
N ASN A 246 -4.88 -13.43 -1.99
CA ASN A 246 -5.59 -14.01 -3.12
C ASN A 246 -6.75 -14.91 -2.65
N THR A 247 -7.66 -15.22 -3.58
CA THR A 247 -8.69 -16.24 -3.38
C THR A 247 -8.04 -17.62 -3.22
N GLY A 248 -8.64 -18.48 -2.36
CA GLY A 248 -8.09 -19.80 -2.06
C GLY A 248 -6.80 -19.82 -1.25
N GLY A 249 -6.27 -18.66 -0.85
CA GLY A 249 -5.15 -18.51 0.04
C GLY A 249 -5.55 -18.69 1.51
N ARG A 250 -4.60 -18.50 2.43
CA ARG A 250 -4.83 -18.72 3.87
C ARG A 250 -5.65 -17.63 4.57
N PHE A 251 -6.00 -16.54 3.91
CA PHE A 251 -6.70 -15.39 4.50
C PHE A 251 -8.16 -15.25 4.07
N GLY A 252 -8.71 -16.18 3.31
CA GLY A 252 -10.14 -16.29 3.05
C GLY A 252 -10.77 -15.17 2.21
N PHE A 253 -10.00 -14.48 1.35
CA PHE A 253 -10.59 -13.52 0.41
C PHE A 253 -11.34 -14.26 -0.70
N THR A 254 -12.51 -13.73 -1.08
CA THR A 254 -13.30 -14.25 -2.19
C THR A 254 -12.82 -13.68 -3.53
N VAL A 255 -13.28 -14.27 -4.64
CA VAL A 255 -13.01 -13.73 -5.98
C VAL A 255 -13.53 -12.30 -6.08
N GLU A 256 -14.78 -12.09 -5.63
CA GLU A 256 -15.46 -10.80 -5.67
C GLU A 256 -14.69 -9.72 -4.88
N THR A 257 -14.20 -10.08 -3.68
CA THR A 257 -13.34 -9.16 -2.89
C THR A 257 -12.05 -8.82 -3.63
N CYS A 258 -11.41 -9.83 -4.25
CA CYS A 258 -10.16 -9.61 -5.00
C CYS A 258 -10.37 -8.74 -6.25
N GLU A 259 -11.53 -8.90 -6.93
CA GLU A 259 -11.88 -8.10 -8.11
C GLU A 259 -12.30 -6.67 -7.76
N ALA A 260 -12.81 -6.45 -6.54
CA ALA A 260 -13.24 -5.14 -6.06
C ALA A 260 -12.08 -4.28 -5.54
N ILE A 261 -10.94 -4.88 -5.16
CA ILE A 261 -9.71 -4.18 -4.75
C ILE A 261 -8.98 -3.63 -5.98
#